data_b78aafb0019717d961d9a605cea12825
#
_entry.id   b78aafb0019717d961d9a605cea12825
#
_cell.length_a   1.000
_cell.length_b   1.000
_cell.length_c   1.000
_cell.angle_alpha   90.00
_cell.angle_beta   90.00
_cell.angle_gamma   90.00
#
_symmetry.space_group_name_H-M   'P 1'
#
loop_
_entity.id
_entity.type
_entity.pdbx_description
1 polymer ?
#
loop_
_entity_poly.entity_id
_entity_poly.type
_entity_poly.pdbx_seq_one_letter_code
_entity_poly.pdbx_strand_id
1 'polypeptide(L)'
;MIYLVTGQQKLFENPNYKTISIEESLQLMKDCKALQYDSETSCKNFHLGNILCIQFGNKAKDFQIVIDCTTINILLYKDILETKLLIGHNLKFDISWLYNYGIIPRKVYDTMIVEQLLYMGFPRIPVYPDRYEKYNYDFPYKIVQSDKKGTYYELSFSLQALAQKYLDINIDKTVRGEIIWRGLDTSVVLYAAGDVTFLEDIMWKQVKACKEKECLVGAKLECDFVPVIAYLEWCGIKLDEKQWRAKMDKDKEALNKSLQALNNYAIKHPKLQKWVKQDLQGNLFSGYDTESKWTVDWQKKESIKVVKALGFNVSTISKQTNKESESIMEKVLSSQKGIDDTFLKLYFDYQGCYKICSSFGQGHLNIINPKTGRIHTTYWQIGTVTGRMSSGGTTDEDLAKFKKLPINDCKNLNFQQLPHDAVTRGCFVSEPNNLFVSCDYAAMEARAGAEVYNEKVLLDEFLYGSGDTHAAYAKVVFTEELKDVAVKDIKKIRPDLRNKVKSVEFEINKIFI
;
A
#
# COMPACT_ATOMS: atom_id res chain seq x y z
N MET A 1 19.22 27.81 18.40
CA MET A 1 20.63 27.77 17.93
C MET A 1 20.83 26.54 17.09
N ILE A 2 21.47 26.69 15.92
CA ILE A 2 21.78 25.52 15.06
C ILE A 2 23.19 25.03 15.38
N TYR A 3 23.33 23.72 15.56
CA TYR A 3 24.59 23.03 15.81
C TYR A 3 24.87 21.98 14.74
N LEU A 4 26.13 21.85 14.38
CA LEU A 4 26.64 20.80 13.49
C LEU A 4 27.60 19.89 14.26
N VAL A 5 27.43 18.59 14.16
CA VAL A 5 28.38 17.58 14.63
C VAL A 5 28.99 16.90 13.40
N THR A 6 30.27 17.09 13.17
CA THR A 6 31.00 16.53 12.02
C THR A 6 32.44 16.22 12.39
N GLY A 7 33.00 15.17 11.79
CA GLY A 7 34.44 14.85 11.86
C GLY A 7 35.29 15.62 10.86
N GLN A 8 34.68 16.44 10.00
CA GLN A 8 35.44 17.25 9.04
C GLN A 8 36.07 18.45 9.75
N GLN A 9 37.36 18.66 9.53
CA GLN A 9 38.02 19.90 9.97
C GLN A 9 37.47 21.08 9.15
N LYS A 10 36.84 22.03 9.83
CA LYS A 10 36.40 23.28 9.20
C LYS A 10 37.45 24.37 9.45
N LEU A 11 37.94 24.95 8.37
CA LEU A 11 38.97 26.00 8.43
C LEU A 11 38.44 27.34 8.97
N PHE A 12 37.11 27.54 8.93
CA PHE A 12 36.45 28.79 9.38
C PHE A 12 35.16 28.48 10.12
N GLU A 13 34.84 29.31 11.13
CA GLU A 13 33.52 29.30 11.78
C GLU A 13 32.43 29.75 10.81
N ASN A 14 31.26 29.11 10.92
CA ASN A 14 30.11 29.50 10.11
C ASN A 14 29.19 30.43 10.94
N PRO A 15 28.79 31.60 10.41
CA PRO A 15 27.93 32.51 11.15
C PRO A 15 26.51 31.96 11.42
N ASN A 16 26.06 30.94 10.67
CA ASN A 16 24.70 30.44 10.75
C ASN A 16 24.54 29.24 11.70
N TYR A 17 25.64 28.55 12.05
CA TYR A 17 25.63 27.42 12.99
C TYR A 17 26.96 27.29 13.71
N LYS A 18 26.94 26.67 14.89
CA LYS A 18 28.14 26.35 15.68
C LYS A 18 28.49 24.87 15.52
N THR A 19 29.76 24.53 15.30
CA THR A 19 30.23 23.15 15.39
C THR A 19 30.45 22.79 16.85
N ILE A 20 29.94 21.63 17.28
CA ILE A 20 30.06 21.09 18.63
C ILE A 20 30.54 19.64 18.61
N SER A 21 31.03 19.17 19.75
CA SER A 21 31.45 17.78 19.92
C SER A 21 30.23 16.82 20.03
N ILE A 22 30.50 15.53 19.92
CA ILE A 22 29.51 14.47 20.13
C ILE A 22 28.97 14.55 21.56
N GLU A 23 29.87 14.70 22.55
CA GLU A 23 29.57 14.78 23.99
C GLU A 23 28.66 15.97 24.29
N GLU A 24 28.96 17.15 23.74
CA GLU A 24 28.13 18.35 23.89
C GLU A 24 26.73 18.10 23.28
N SER A 25 26.65 17.49 22.12
CA SER A 25 25.37 17.19 21.45
C SER A 25 24.51 16.20 22.26
N LEU A 26 25.12 15.14 22.80
CA LEU A 26 24.45 14.18 23.67
C LEU A 26 23.97 14.83 24.98
N GLN A 27 24.76 15.72 25.55
CA GLN A 27 24.40 16.42 26.77
C GLN A 27 23.19 17.35 26.55
N LEU A 28 23.10 18.06 25.43
CA LEU A 28 21.94 18.88 25.06
C LEU A 28 20.64 18.07 24.96
N MET A 29 20.73 16.83 24.48
CA MET A 29 19.57 15.94 24.28
C MET A 29 19.22 15.11 25.53
N LYS A 30 20.12 15.02 26.52
CA LYS A 30 20.02 14.09 27.66
C LYS A 30 18.69 14.18 28.40
N ASP A 31 18.29 15.38 28.76
CA ASP A 31 17.11 15.63 29.60
C ASP A 31 15.80 15.76 28.80
N CYS A 32 15.90 15.73 27.46
CA CYS A 32 14.72 15.77 26.61
C CYS A 32 13.94 14.44 26.70
N LYS A 33 12.64 14.53 26.99
CA LYS A 33 11.73 13.36 26.92
C LYS A 33 11.32 13.03 25.50
N ALA A 34 11.25 14.05 24.65
CA ALA A 34 10.89 13.96 23.25
C ALA A 34 11.86 14.80 22.41
N LEU A 35 12.12 14.37 21.21
CA LEU A 35 12.96 15.04 20.23
C LEU A 35 12.26 15.02 18.87
N GLN A 36 12.27 16.14 18.19
CA GLN A 36 11.92 16.21 16.79
C GLN A 36 13.03 15.53 16.00
N TYR A 37 12.68 14.70 15.03
CA TYR A 37 13.62 13.85 14.31
C TYR A 37 13.28 13.78 12.82
N ASP A 38 14.32 13.86 11.99
CA ASP A 38 14.27 13.64 10.56
C ASP A 38 15.63 13.13 10.07
N SER A 39 15.73 12.60 8.84
CA SER A 39 16.98 12.13 8.26
C SER A 39 17.07 12.45 6.78
N GLU A 40 18.31 12.68 6.30
CA GLU A 40 18.60 12.83 4.88
C GLU A 40 19.46 11.65 4.39
N THR A 41 19.12 11.15 3.20
CA THR A 41 19.67 9.89 2.70
C THR A 41 20.18 10.01 1.26
N SER A 42 21.09 9.11 0.87
CA SER A 42 21.70 9.13 -0.46
C SER A 42 20.76 8.64 -1.58
N CYS A 43 19.67 7.95 -1.24
CA CYS A 43 18.63 7.49 -2.17
C CYS A 43 17.36 7.14 -1.38
N LYS A 44 16.30 6.68 -2.04
CA LYS A 44 15.04 6.30 -1.37
C LYS A 44 15.04 4.84 -0.89
N ASN A 45 15.86 3.98 -1.46
CA ASN A 45 15.94 2.56 -1.10
C ASN A 45 16.98 2.34 0.01
N PHE A 46 16.49 2.07 1.23
CA PHE A 46 17.33 1.92 2.43
C PHE A 46 18.29 0.73 2.38
N HIS A 47 18.10 -0.25 1.51
CA HIS A 47 19.06 -1.34 1.31
C HIS A 47 20.16 -0.99 0.30
N LEU A 48 19.99 0.04 -0.52
CA LEU A 48 20.93 0.39 -1.58
C LEU A 48 21.77 1.63 -1.28
N GLY A 49 21.33 2.46 -0.33
CA GLY A 49 22.01 3.70 0.04
C GLY A 49 22.50 3.77 1.48
N ASN A 50 22.77 4.99 1.94
CA ASN A 50 23.25 5.31 3.28
C ASN A 50 22.54 6.55 3.82
N ILE A 51 22.51 6.70 5.15
CA ILE A 51 22.12 7.96 5.82
C ILE A 51 23.27 8.95 5.61
N LEU A 52 22.94 10.17 5.18
CA LEU A 52 23.90 11.27 5.01
C LEU A 52 23.97 12.13 6.28
N CYS A 53 22.83 12.50 6.85
CA CYS A 53 22.75 13.13 8.14
C CYS A 53 21.45 12.77 8.85
N ILE A 54 21.47 12.95 10.18
CA ILE A 54 20.29 12.93 11.03
C ILE A 54 20.20 14.25 11.77
N GLN A 55 18.99 14.69 12.03
CA GLN A 55 18.76 15.95 12.72
C GLN A 55 17.78 15.80 13.88
N PHE A 56 18.06 16.58 14.94
CA PHE A 56 17.24 16.65 16.15
C PHE A 56 16.89 18.07 16.50
N GLY A 57 15.67 18.28 16.99
CA GLY A 57 15.21 19.53 17.58
C GLY A 57 14.43 19.29 18.87
N ASN A 58 14.20 20.33 19.65
CA ASN A 58 13.37 20.26 20.84
C ASN A 58 12.22 21.27 20.78
N LYS A 59 11.25 21.11 21.69
CA LYS A 59 10.06 21.96 21.79
C LYS A 59 10.40 23.42 22.07
N ALA A 60 11.37 23.65 22.95
CA ALA A 60 11.79 24.99 23.36
C ALA A 60 12.49 25.74 22.21
N LYS A 61 12.85 25.02 21.13
CA LYS A 61 13.62 25.55 19.99
C LYS A 61 15.00 26.12 20.42
N ASP A 62 15.51 25.63 21.56
CA ASP A 62 16.83 26.04 22.08
C ASP A 62 17.94 25.55 21.16
N PHE A 63 17.74 24.37 20.58
CA PHE A 63 18.69 23.78 19.65
C PHE A 63 18.02 23.08 18.49
N GLN A 64 18.71 23.07 17.34
CA GLN A 64 18.60 22.14 16.24
C GLN A 64 20.00 21.57 16.02
N ILE A 65 20.13 20.25 16.06
CA ILE A 65 21.42 19.55 15.92
C ILE A 65 21.38 18.74 14.62
N VAL A 66 22.32 19.01 13.73
CA VAL A 66 22.56 18.21 12.50
C VAL A 66 23.82 17.39 12.70
N ILE A 67 23.74 16.10 12.49
CA ILE A 67 24.83 15.15 12.68
C ILE A 67 25.24 14.58 11.33
N ASP A 68 26.47 14.79 10.94
CA ASP A 68 27.07 14.31 9.71
C ASP A 68 27.38 12.80 9.80
N CYS A 69 26.45 11.96 9.35
CA CYS A 69 26.60 10.51 9.38
C CYS A 69 27.63 9.97 8.35
N THR A 70 28.18 10.84 7.50
CA THR A 70 29.27 10.44 6.59
C THR A 70 30.62 10.38 7.32
N THR A 71 30.73 11.09 8.45
CA THR A 71 31.97 11.17 9.26
C THR A 71 31.76 10.73 10.70
N ILE A 72 30.54 10.78 11.21
CA ILE A 72 30.19 10.39 12.58
C ILE A 72 29.43 9.06 12.56
N ASN A 73 29.83 8.13 13.42
CA ASN A 73 29.13 6.86 13.57
C ASN A 73 27.77 7.07 14.27
N ILE A 74 26.69 6.82 13.57
CA ILE A 74 25.32 6.95 14.08
C ILE A 74 25.05 6.11 15.34
N LEU A 75 25.77 5.01 15.56
CA LEU A 75 25.64 4.16 16.73
C LEU A 75 25.94 4.89 18.06
N LEU A 76 26.66 6.00 18.03
CA LEU A 76 26.89 6.86 19.20
C LEU A 76 25.59 7.51 19.70
N TYR A 77 24.58 7.60 18.86
CA TYR A 77 23.25 8.15 19.17
C TYR A 77 22.18 7.07 19.40
N LYS A 78 22.58 5.78 19.43
CA LYS A 78 21.65 4.67 19.57
C LYS A 78 20.72 4.80 20.78
N ASP A 79 21.25 5.12 21.94
CA ASP A 79 20.46 5.28 23.18
C ASP A 79 19.39 6.38 23.02
N ILE A 80 19.75 7.52 22.45
CA ILE A 80 18.81 8.62 22.15
C ILE A 80 17.69 8.14 21.21
N LEU A 81 18.05 7.48 20.11
CA LEU A 81 17.12 7.02 19.07
C LEU A 81 16.17 5.92 19.58
N GLU A 82 16.60 5.09 20.52
CA GLU A 82 15.79 3.97 21.05
C GLU A 82 14.96 4.33 22.27
N THR A 83 15.37 5.33 23.08
CA THR A 83 14.73 5.62 24.38
C THR A 83 13.82 6.84 24.38
N LYS A 84 14.13 7.87 23.57
CA LYS A 84 13.36 9.09 23.50
C LYS A 84 12.10 8.90 22.63
N LEU A 85 11.09 9.76 22.86
CA LEU A 85 9.98 9.89 21.93
C LEU A 85 10.47 10.65 20.70
N LEU A 86 10.50 10.00 19.53
CA LEU A 86 10.84 10.64 18.27
C LEU A 86 9.58 11.19 17.61
N ILE A 87 9.56 12.49 17.36
CA ILE A 87 8.45 13.18 16.68
C ILE A 87 8.93 13.53 15.29
N GLY A 88 8.28 13.00 14.26
CA GLY A 88 8.67 13.22 12.88
C GLY A 88 7.51 13.25 11.91
N HIS A 89 7.84 13.27 10.63
CA HIS A 89 6.86 13.29 9.55
C HIS A 89 7.17 12.19 8.52
N ASN A 90 6.30 11.18 8.39
CA ASN A 90 6.55 9.97 7.60
C ASN A 90 7.74 9.16 8.16
N LEU A 91 7.80 9.05 9.48
CA LEU A 91 8.89 8.39 10.21
C LEU A 91 9.15 6.94 9.78
N LYS A 92 8.19 6.28 9.16
CA LYS A 92 8.41 4.96 8.57
C LYS A 92 9.64 4.94 7.67
N PHE A 93 9.82 5.99 6.86
CA PHE A 93 10.98 6.12 5.98
C PHE A 93 12.28 6.17 6.79
N ASP A 94 12.36 7.07 7.76
CA ASP A 94 13.57 7.31 8.56
C ASP A 94 13.94 6.09 9.42
N ILE A 95 12.94 5.46 10.05
CA ILE A 95 13.13 4.27 10.88
C ILE A 95 13.65 3.08 10.06
N SER A 96 13.19 2.91 8.81
CA SER A 96 13.67 1.83 7.95
C SER A 96 15.19 1.89 7.72
N TRP A 97 15.76 3.09 7.67
CA TRP A 97 17.21 3.26 7.57
C TRP A 97 17.94 2.87 8.85
N LEU A 98 17.36 3.19 10.02
CA LEU A 98 17.96 2.90 11.33
C LEU A 98 18.10 1.39 11.57
N TYR A 99 17.23 0.58 11.02
CA TYR A 99 17.33 -0.88 11.11
C TYR A 99 18.60 -1.46 10.47
N ASN A 100 19.18 -0.81 9.47
CA ASN A 100 20.47 -1.22 8.89
C ASN A 100 21.63 -1.14 9.90
N TYR A 101 21.46 -0.31 10.94
CA TYR A 101 22.45 -0.13 12.02
C TYR A 101 22.05 -0.87 13.31
N GLY A 102 21.00 -1.68 13.29
CA GLY A 102 20.49 -2.35 14.49
C GLY A 102 19.95 -1.40 15.55
N ILE A 103 19.45 -0.22 15.14
CA ILE A 103 18.80 0.78 15.99
C ILE A 103 17.29 0.60 15.85
N ILE A 104 16.60 0.40 16.99
CA ILE A 104 15.16 0.06 17.02
C ILE A 104 14.40 1.11 17.84
N PRO A 105 13.90 2.19 17.21
CA PRO A 105 13.07 3.18 17.89
C PRO A 105 11.81 2.55 18.48
N ARG A 106 11.51 2.88 19.75
CA ARG A 106 10.38 2.24 20.46
C ARG A 106 9.21 3.18 20.69
N LYS A 107 9.43 4.48 20.64
CA LYS A 107 8.42 5.50 20.90
C LYS A 107 8.46 6.52 19.80
N VAL A 108 7.40 6.59 19.02
CA VAL A 108 7.31 7.49 17.88
C VAL A 108 5.98 8.22 17.84
N TYR A 109 5.99 9.42 17.29
CA TYR A 109 4.82 10.16 16.90
C TYR A 109 4.99 10.63 15.45
N ASP A 110 4.20 10.10 14.56
CA ASP A 110 4.26 10.43 13.13
C ASP A 110 3.13 11.40 12.76
N THR A 111 3.51 12.65 12.48
CA THR A 111 2.55 13.72 12.16
C THR A 111 1.77 13.44 10.88
N MET A 112 2.34 12.72 9.91
CA MET A 112 1.64 12.34 8.68
C MET A 112 0.56 11.28 8.97
N ILE A 113 0.88 10.26 9.74
CA ILE A 113 -0.04 9.16 10.07
C ILE A 113 -1.21 9.67 10.92
N VAL A 114 -0.92 10.50 11.93
CA VAL A 114 -2.00 11.10 12.75
C VAL A 114 -2.90 12.00 11.92
N GLU A 115 -2.35 12.77 10.99
CA GLU A 115 -3.16 13.56 10.06
C GLU A 115 -4.04 12.69 9.17
N GLN A 116 -3.51 11.60 8.66
CA GLN A 116 -4.28 10.63 7.86
C GLN A 116 -5.41 10.00 8.67
N LEU A 117 -5.21 9.72 9.95
CA LEU A 117 -6.26 9.24 10.85
C LEU A 117 -7.36 10.27 11.06
N LEU A 118 -7.01 11.53 11.32
CA LEU A 118 -7.96 12.64 11.51
C LEU A 118 -8.90 12.84 10.31
N TYR A 119 -8.44 12.44 9.12
CA TYR A 119 -9.18 12.51 7.85
C TYR A 119 -9.50 11.14 7.25
N MET A 120 -9.54 10.11 8.08
CA MET A 120 -10.08 8.82 7.70
C MET A 120 -11.55 8.96 7.30
N GLY A 121 -11.97 8.27 6.24
CA GLY A 121 -13.31 8.42 5.68
C GLY A 121 -13.42 9.45 4.54
N PHE A 122 -12.49 10.39 4.45
CA PHE A 122 -12.49 11.38 3.36
C PHE A 122 -11.89 10.80 2.08
N PRO A 123 -12.42 11.18 0.88
CA PRO A 123 -11.91 10.71 -0.38
C PRO A 123 -10.45 11.12 -0.59
N ARG A 124 -9.57 10.14 -0.87
CA ARG A 124 -8.16 10.36 -1.25
C ARG A 124 -7.95 10.39 -2.76
N ILE A 125 -9.04 10.24 -3.51
CA ILE A 125 -9.08 10.37 -4.96
C ILE A 125 -9.34 11.82 -5.34
N PRO A 126 -9.01 12.26 -6.57
CA PRO A 126 -9.38 13.58 -7.05
C PRO A 126 -10.85 13.89 -6.81
N VAL A 127 -11.12 14.97 -6.10
CA VAL A 127 -12.49 15.48 -5.87
C VAL A 127 -12.70 16.65 -6.82
N TYR A 128 -13.62 16.52 -7.74
CA TYR A 128 -13.95 17.58 -8.69
C TYR A 128 -14.78 18.69 -8.03
N PRO A 129 -14.75 19.92 -8.54
CA PRO A 129 -15.40 21.10 -7.92
C PRO A 129 -16.86 20.87 -7.55
N ASP A 130 -17.64 20.23 -8.43
CA ASP A 130 -19.06 19.92 -8.23
C ASP A 130 -19.34 19.03 -6.99
N ARG A 131 -18.39 18.17 -6.64
CA ARG A 131 -18.44 17.34 -5.43
C ARG A 131 -17.84 18.04 -4.23
N TYR A 132 -16.81 18.84 -4.42
CA TYR A 132 -16.18 19.59 -3.35
C TYR A 132 -17.15 20.56 -2.69
N GLU A 133 -17.88 21.35 -3.48
CA GLU A 133 -18.88 22.29 -3.01
C GLU A 133 -20.01 21.63 -2.21
N LYS A 134 -20.42 20.41 -2.63
CA LYS A 134 -21.47 19.65 -1.95
C LYS A 134 -21.09 19.23 -0.52
N TYR A 135 -19.81 19.00 -0.24
CA TYR A 135 -19.35 18.47 1.05
C TYR A 135 -18.81 19.55 1.99
N ASN A 136 -18.69 20.80 1.51
CA ASN A 136 -18.20 21.96 2.29
C ASN A 136 -16.99 21.59 3.16
N TYR A 137 -15.96 21.02 2.52
CA TYR A 137 -14.77 20.56 3.21
C TYR A 137 -13.93 21.75 3.71
N ASP A 138 -13.98 21.99 5.00
CA ASP A 138 -13.16 22.99 5.70
C ASP A 138 -11.70 22.53 5.79
N PHE A 139 -11.02 22.32 4.58
CA PHE A 139 -9.81 21.53 4.66
C PHE A 139 -8.78 21.73 3.56
N PRO A 140 -7.46 21.50 3.84
CA PRO A 140 -6.36 21.76 2.93
C PRO A 140 -6.31 20.77 1.77
N TYR A 141 -7.29 20.84 0.90
CA TYR A 141 -7.17 20.24 -0.41
C TYR A 141 -6.19 21.07 -1.24
N LYS A 142 -5.18 20.41 -1.75
CA LYS A 142 -4.33 21.00 -2.78
C LYS A 142 -5.14 21.06 -4.07
N ILE A 143 -5.25 22.24 -4.64
CA ILE A 143 -5.82 22.41 -5.99
C ILE A 143 -4.79 21.89 -6.99
N VAL A 144 -5.17 20.91 -7.80
CA VAL A 144 -4.34 20.36 -8.86
C VAL A 144 -4.97 20.69 -10.20
N GLN A 145 -4.19 21.33 -11.08
CA GLN A 145 -4.56 21.53 -12.47
C GLN A 145 -3.87 20.47 -13.33
N SER A 146 -4.63 19.75 -14.11
CA SER A 146 -4.14 18.69 -14.99
C SER A 146 -4.73 18.84 -16.38
N ASP A 147 -3.89 18.86 -17.42
CA ASP A 147 -4.31 18.93 -18.83
C ASP A 147 -5.27 17.80 -19.23
N LYS A 148 -5.10 16.62 -18.60
CA LYS A 148 -5.94 15.45 -18.89
C LYS A 148 -7.20 15.34 -18.03
N LYS A 149 -7.18 15.87 -16.80
CA LYS A 149 -8.26 15.67 -15.80
C LYS A 149 -8.98 16.96 -15.42
N GLY A 150 -8.49 18.12 -15.89
CA GLY A 150 -8.99 19.42 -15.47
C GLY A 150 -8.56 19.76 -14.03
N THR A 151 -9.24 20.74 -13.42
CA THR A 151 -9.01 21.14 -12.03
C THR A 151 -9.69 20.17 -11.08
N TYR A 152 -8.95 19.72 -10.05
CA TYR A 152 -9.49 18.88 -8.99
C TYR A 152 -8.80 19.19 -7.66
N TYR A 153 -9.43 18.77 -6.56
CA TYR A 153 -8.92 18.90 -5.21
C TYR A 153 -8.30 17.56 -4.78
N GLU A 154 -7.11 17.60 -4.20
CA GLU A 154 -6.41 16.45 -3.68
C GLU A 154 -6.01 16.68 -2.22
N LEU A 155 -6.31 15.72 -1.36
CA LEU A 155 -5.94 15.75 0.05
C LEU A 155 -4.41 15.60 0.20
N SER A 156 -3.75 16.60 0.78
CA SER A 156 -2.30 16.59 0.97
C SER A 156 -1.94 16.39 2.44
N PHE A 157 -1.12 15.39 2.69
CA PHE A 157 -0.56 15.08 4.02
C PHE A 157 0.93 15.39 4.10
N SER A 158 1.46 16.25 3.21
CA SER A 158 2.87 16.63 3.24
C SER A 158 3.18 17.53 4.43
N LEU A 159 4.44 17.50 4.92
CA LEU A 159 4.88 18.37 6.02
C LEU A 159 4.58 19.86 5.72
N GLN A 160 4.79 20.30 4.48
CA GLN A 160 4.43 21.66 4.06
C GLN A 160 2.95 21.97 4.24
N ALA A 161 2.05 21.01 3.87
CA ALA A 161 0.62 21.21 4.05
C ALA A 161 0.22 21.29 5.53
N LEU A 162 0.86 20.49 6.38
CA LEU A 162 0.62 20.50 7.82
C LEU A 162 1.15 21.78 8.48
N ALA A 163 2.35 22.23 8.10
CA ALA A 163 2.94 23.47 8.61
C ALA A 163 2.09 24.69 8.21
N GLN A 164 1.62 24.74 6.96
CA GLN A 164 0.71 25.79 6.51
C GLN A 164 -0.61 25.75 7.28
N LYS A 165 -1.21 24.56 7.45
CA LYS A 165 -2.49 24.40 8.14
C LYS A 165 -2.45 24.79 9.61
N TYR A 166 -1.47 24.28 10.33
CA TYR A 166 -1.44 24.39 11.79
C TYR A 166 -0.70 25.61 12.32
N LEU A 167 0.25 26.14 11.54
CA LEU A 167 1.19 27.16 12.01
C LEU A 167 1.28 28.38 11.09
N ASP A 168 0.65 28.34 9.92
CA ASP A 168 0.75 29.36 8.85
C ASP A 168 2.20 29.58 8.38
N ILE A 169 2.99 28.50 8.34
CA ILE A 169 4.39 28.49 7.90
C ILE A 169 4.48 27.89 6.49
N ASN A 170 5.19 28.58 5.60
CA ASN A 170 5.56 28.05 4.30
C ASN A 170 7.00 27.52 4.35
N ILE A 171 7.18 26.23 4.01
CA ILE A 171 8.49 25.55 4.03
C ILE A 171 9.08 25.61 2.62
N ASP A 172 10.33 26.13 2.53
CA ASP A 172 11.11 26.04 1.30
C ASP A 172 11.70 24.63 1.14
N LYS A 173 11.40 23.96 0.04
CA LYS A 173 11.90 22.62 -0.30
C LYS A 173 12.87 22.59 -1.48
N THR A 174 13.37 23.74 -1.91
CA THR A 174 14.26 23.84 -3.08
C THR A 174 15.54 23.04 -2.92
N VAL A 175 16.09 22.94 -1.70
CA VAL A 175 17.35 22.26 -1.38
C VAL A 175 17.23 20.72 -1.35
N ARG A 176 16.03 20.17 -1.10
CA ARG A 176 15.84 18.72 -0.90
C ARG A 176 16.37 17.84 -2.04
N GLY A 177 16.24 18.28 -3.28
CA GLY A 177 16.73 17.55 -4.46
C GLY A 177 18.25 17.61 -4.66
N GLU A 178 18.95 18.47 -3.93
CA GLU A 178 20.36 18.81 -4.16
C GLU A 178 21.32 18.20 -3.12
N ILE A 179 20.78 17.69 -2.00
CA ILE A 179 21.56 17.14 -0.87
C ILE A 179 22.53 16.03 -1.30
N ILE A 180 22.12 15.16 -2.22
CA ILE A 180 22.89 13.99 -2.64
C ILE A 180 24.26 14.38 -3.27
N TRP A 181 24.34 15.53 -3.91
CA TRP A 181 25.54 15.98 -4.66
C TRP A 181 26.22 17.21 -4.06
N ARG A 182 25.54 17.98 -3.22
CA ARG A 182 26.14 19.10 -2.50
C ARG A 182 26.91 18.68 -1.24
N GLY A 183 26.61 17.50 -0.68
CA GLY A 183 27.08 17.15 0.65
C GLY A 183 26.46 18.05 1.73
N LEU A 184 27.06 18.11 2.90
CA LEU A 184 26.62 18.95 4.02
C LEU A 184 27.21 20.38 3.92
N ASP A 185 26.81 21.10 2.87
CA ASP A 185 27.08 22.54 2.79
C ASP A 185 26.19 23.35 3.76
N THR A 186 26.42 24.63 3.87
CA THR A 186 25.66 25.51 4.77
C THR A 186 24.16 25.47 4.48
N SER A 187 23.76 25.45 3.20
CA SER A 187 22.34 25.47 2.82
C SER A 187 21.64 24.18 3.23
N VAL A 188 22.32 23.02 3.10
CA VAL A 188 21.84 21.72 3.54
C VAL A 188 21.71 21.64 5.04
N VAL A 189 22.70 22.13 5.79
CA VAL A 189 22.64 22.18 7.28
C VAL A 189 21.47 23.03 7.76
N LEU A 190 21.24 24.18 7.14
CA LEU A 190 20.10 25.05 7.51
C LEU A 190 18.76 24.45 7.14
N TYR A 191 18.69 23.79 5.97
CA TYR A 191 17.49 23.08 5.54
C TYR A 191 17.15 21.95 6.51
N ALA A 192 18.10 21.05 6.79
CA ALA A 192 17.92 19.92 7.70
C ALA A 192 17.52 20.37 9.12
N ALA A 193 18.15 21.44 9.63
CA ALA A 193 17.77 22.04 10.91
C ALA A 193 16.35 22.62 10.89
N GLY A 194 15.90 23.13 9.76
CA GLY A 194 14.55 23.67 9.54
C GLY A 194 13.46 22.61 9.70
N ASP A 195 13.67 21.40 9.17
CA ASP A 195 12.68 20.31 9.16
C ASP A 195 12.36 19.78 10.58
N VAL A 196 13.22 20.02 11.58
CA VAL A 196 13.01 19.63 12.99
C VAL A 196 12.69 20.81 13.94
N THR A 197 12.13 21.89 13.40
CA THR A 197 11.86 23.11 14.20
C THR A 197 10.45 23.19 14.76
N PHE A 198 9.46 22.57 14.09
CA PHE A 198 8.03 22.80 14.38
C PHE A 198 7.18 21.51 14.41
N LEU A 199 7.80 20.34 14.31
CA LEU A 199 7.08 19.05 14.33
C LEU A 199 6.31 18.84 15.63
N GLU A 200 6.89 19.25 16.77
CA GLU A 200 6.23 19.14 18.07
C GLU A 200 5.07 20.13 18.21
N ASP A 201 5.15 21.30 17.61
CA ASP A 201 4.03 22.25 17.57
C ASP A 201 2.85 21.66 16.79
N ILE A 202 3.11 21.02 15.63
CA ILE A 202 2.11 20.29 14.85
C ILE A 202 1.53 19.16 15.70
N MET A 203 2.36 18.35 16.35
CA MET A 203 1.92 17.25 17.22
C MET A 203 0.90 17.74 18.26
N TRP A 204 1.18 18.83 18.96
CA TRP A 204 0.25 19.34 19.99
C TRP A 204 -1.08 19.82 19.42
N LYS A 205 -1.08 20.41 18.22
CA LYS A 205 -2.32 20.76 17.51
C LYS A 205 -3.12 19.52 17.13
N GLN A 206 -2.44 18.49 16.62
CA GLN A 206 -3.06 17.21 16.27
C GLN A 206 -3.59 16.47 17.51
N VAL A 207 -2.85 16.45 18.62
CA VAL A 207 -3.32 15.87 19.89
C VAL A 207 -4.60 16.55 20.37
N LYS A 208 -4.70 17.88 20.24
CA LYS A 208 -5.93 18.61 20.55
C LYS A 208 -7.08 18.15 19.62
N ALA A 209 -6.86 18.11 18.32
CA ALA A 209 -7.86 17.67 17.35
C ALA A 209 -8.29 16.19 17.58
N CYS A 210 -7.36 15.32 17.94
CA CYS A 210 -7.67 13.93 18.30
C CYS A 210 -8.51 13.81 19.56
N LYS A 211 -8.30 14.70 20.56
CA LYS A 211 -9.16 14.75 21.74
C LYS A 211 -10.58 15.17 21.39
N GLU A 212 -10.72 16.21 20.58
CA GLU A 212 -12.02 16.71 20.12
C GLU A 212 -12.81 15.69 19.28
N LYS A 213 -12.08 14.83 18.55
CA LYS A 213 -12.67 13.73 17.74
C LYS A 213 -12.70 12.38 18.45
N GLU A 214 -12.32 12.30 19.72
CA GLU A 214 -12.29 11.08 20.53
C GLU A 214 -11.43 9.94 19.95
N CYS A 215 -10.38 10.26 19.16
CA CYS A 215 -9.55 9.27 18.46
C CYS A 215 -8.09 9.18 18.98
N LEU A 216 -7.81 9.68 20.20
CA LEU A 216 -6.45 9.63 20.78
C LEU A 216 -5.87 8.23 20.91
N VAL A 217 -6.70 7.25 21.29
CA VAL A 217 -6.29 5.84 21.40
C VAL A 217 -5.88 5.32 20.03
N GLY A 218 -6.67 5.61 19.00
CA GLY A 218 -6.35 5.29 17.61
C GLY A 218 -5.05 5.95 17.16
N ALA A 219 -4.85 7.24 17.45
CA ALA A 219 -3.63 7.95 17.09
C ALA A 219 -2.38 7.33 17.75
N LYS A 220 -2.50 6.93 19.03
CA LYS A 220 -1.42 6.22 19.72
C LYS A 220 -1.12 4.88 19.07
N LEU A 221 -2.16 4.07 18.80
CA LEU A 221 -2.03 2.77 18.16
C LEU A 221 -1.35 2.88 16.80
N GLU A 222 -1.77 3.84 15.98
CA GLU A 222 -1.20 4.07 14.66
C GLU A 222 0.27 4.51 14.74
N CYS A 223 0.64 5.36 15.70
CA CYS A 223 2.04 5.72 15.95
C CYS A 223 2.86 4.53 16.44
N ASP A 224 2.36 3.74 17.39
CA ASP A 224 3.04 2.53 17.88
C ASP A 224 3.25 1.50 16.76
N PHE A 225 2.42 1.52 15.72
CA PHE A 225 2.50 0.61 14.58
C PHE A 225 3.49 1.05 13.48
N VAL A 226 3.90 2.33 13.43
CA VAL A 226 4.89 2.84 12.46
C VAL A 226 6.19 2.03 12.46
N PRO A 227 6.85 1.76 13.59
CA PRO A 227 8.06 0.92 13.61
C PRO A 227 7.80 -0.50 13.11
N VAL A 228 6.62 -1.07 13.37
CA VAL A 228 6.26 -2.43 12.91
C VAL A 228 6.17 -2.48 11.39
N ILE A 229 5.52 -1.50 10.77
CA ILE A 229 5.44 -1.40 9.30
C ILE A 229 6.83 -1.16 8.68
N ALA A 230 7.63 -0.28 9.28
CA ALA A 230 9.01 -0.06 8.85
C ALA A 230 9.83 -1.36 8.88
N TYR A 231 9.69 -2.14 9.96
CA TYR A 231 10.35 -3.44 10.10
C TYR A 231 9.86 -4.46 9.07
N LEU A 232 8.57 -4.50 8.80
CA LEU A 232 7.97 -5.37 7.78
C LEU A 232 8.55 -5.07 6.38
N GLU A 233 8.65 -3.79 6.01
CA GLU A 233 9.26 -3.36 4.75
C GLU A 233 10.76 -3.69 4.72
N TRP A 234 11.47 -3.46 5.84
CA TRP A 234 12.90 -3.73 5.96
C TRP A 234 13.21 -5.23 5.87
N CYS A 235 12.43 -6.08 6.52
CA CYS A 235 12.61 -7.53 6.44
C CYS A 235 12.40 -8.08 5.04
N GLY A 236 11.38 -7.60 4.33
CA GLY A 236 10.97 -8.16 3.04
C GLY A 236 10.60 -9.64 3.13
N ILE A 237 10.31 -10.25 2.00
CA ILE A 237 9.94 -11.66 1.88
C ILE A 237 10.77 -12.36 0.82
N LYS A 238 11.20 -13.59 1.08
CA LYS A 238 11.98 -14.38 0.14
C LYS A 238 11.08 -15.07 -0.87
N LEU A 239 11.46 -14.97 -2.15
CA LEU A 239 10.83 -15.70 -3.25
C LEU A 239 11.78 -16.80 -3.73
N ASP A 240 11.27 -18.03 -3.84
CA ASP A 240 11.97 -19.12 -4.52
C ASP A 240 11.88 -18.91 -6.03
N GLU A 241 12.93 -18.37 -6.63
CA GLU A 241 12.97 -18.04 -8.05
C GLU A 241 12.77 -19.26 -8.94
N LYS A 242 13.27 -20.42 -8.55
CA LYS A 242 13.13 -21.67 -9.35
C LYS A 242 11.66 -22.10 -9.39
N GLN A 243 11.01 -22.16 -8.25
CA GLN A 243 9.57 -22.49 -8.18
C GLN A 243 8.73 -21.44 -8.91
N TRP A 244 9.08 -20.14 -8.76
CA TRP A 244 8.37 -19.07 -9.44
C TRP A 244 8.47 -19.16 -10.96
N ARG A 245 9.65 -19.46 -11.51
CA ARG A 245 9.83 -19.66 -12.95
C ARG A 245 9.05 -20.87 -13.45
N ALA A 246 9.08 -22.00 -12.73
CA ALA A 246 8.27 -23.17 -13.06
C ALA A 246 6.76 -22.89 -13.04
N LYS A 247 6.30 -22.05 -12.08
CA LYS A 247 4.91 -21.56 -12.05
C LYS A 247 4.61 -20.70 -13.28
N MET A 248 5.50 -19.76 -13.64
CA MET A 248 5.31 -18.90 -14.82
C MET A 248 5.18 -19.70 -16.11
N ASP A 249 5.94 -20.78 -16.26
CA ASP A 249 5.85 -21.65 -17.44
C ASP A 249 4.50 -22.37 -17.51
N LYS A 250 4.00 -22.88 -16.38
CA LYS A 250 2.64 -23.48 -16.30
C LYS A 250 1.54 -22.46 -16.60
N ASP A 251 1.68 -21.23 -16.08
CA ASP A 251 0.71 -20.16 -16.35
C ASP A 251 0.67 -19.77 -17.82
N LYS A 252 1.84 -19.70 -18.49
CA LYS A 252 1.92 -19.46 -19.93
C LYS A 252 1.26 -20.59 -20.73
N GLU A 253 1.48 -21.83 -20.33
CA GLU A 253 0.81 -22.99 -20.97
C GLU A 253 -0.71 -22.91 -20.81
N ALA A 254 -1.22 -22.60 -19.63
CA ALA A 254 -2.64 -22.40 -19.37
C ALA A 254 -3.21 -21.23 -20.18
N LEU A 255 -2.49 -20.11 -20.26
CA LEU A 255 -2.87 -18.96 -21.10
C LEU A 255 -2.96 -19.36 -22.58
N ASN A 256 -1.98 -20.08 -23.12
CA ASN A 256 -1.98 -20.52 -24.51
C ASN A 256 -3.16 -21.47 -24.80
N LYS A 257 -3.43 -22.41 -23.90
CA LYS A 257 -4.58 -23.33 -24.04
C LYS A 257 -5.91 -22.56 -24.03
N SER A 258 -6.10 -21.64 -23.10
CA SER A 258 -7.33 -20.83 -23.01
C SER A 258 -7.50 -19.90 -24.22
N LEU A 259 -6.41 -19.29 -24.69
CA LEU A 259 -6.40 -18.46 -25.90
C LEU A 259 -6.77 -19.30 -27.16
N GLN A 260 -6.19 -20.48 -27.33
CA GLN A 260 -6.52 -21.39 -28.44
C GLN A 260 -8.00 -21.80 -28.41
N ALA A 261 -8.53 -22.16 -27.25
CA ALA A 261 -9.94 -22.50 -27.09
C ALA A 261 -10.86 -21.34 -27.49
N LEU A 262 -10.55 -20.12 -27.06
CA LEU A 262 -11.30 -18.92 -27.39
C LEU A 262 -11.18 -18.56 -28.88
N ASN A 263 -9.99 -18.66 -29.47
CA ASN A 263 -9.78 -18.43 -30.90
C ASN A 263 -10.52 -19.48 -31.76
N ASN A 264 -10.45 -20.76 -31.40
CA ASN A 264 -11.17 -21.83 -32.10
C ASN A 264 -12.69 -21.63 -32.07
N TYR A 265 -13.21 -21.11 -30.98
CA TYR A 265 -14.61 -20.69 -30.88
C TYR A 265 -14.91 -19.53 -31.84
N ALA A 266 -14.11 -18.48 -31.82
CA ALA A 266 -14.30 -17.29 -32.66
C ALA A 266 -14.23 -17.64 -34.16
N ILE A 267 -13.29 -18.50 -34.57
CA ILE A 267 -13.14 -18.96 -35.96
C ILE A 267 -14.41 -19.67 -36.46
N LYS A 268 -15.08 -20.45 -35.61
CA LYS A 268 -16.31 -21.19 -35.97
C LYS A 268 -17.58 -20.35 -35.86
N HIS A 269 -17.53 -19.20 -35.16
CA HIS A 269 -18.71 -18.40 -34.88
C HIS A 269 -19.03 -17.41 -36.02
N PRO A 270 -20.21 -17.50 -36.71
CA PRO A 270 -20.51 -16.72 -37.93
C PRO A 270 -20.39 -15.20 -37.72
N LYS A 271 -20.83 -14.69 -36.57
CA LYS A 271 -20.80 -13.25 -36.26
C LYS A 271 -19.39 -12.73 -36.01
N LEU A 272 -18.39 -13.59 -35.78
CA LEU A 272 -17.03 -13.17 -35.37
C LEU A 272 -16.01 -13.24 -36.52
N GLN A 273 -16.37 -13.75 -37.70
CA GLN A 273 -15.47 -13.93 -38.83
C GLN A 273 -14.68 -12.67 -39.22
N LYS A 274 -15.27 -11.49 -39.13
CA LYS A 274 -14.62 -10.23 -39.48
C LYS A 274 -13.47 -9.82 -38.55
N TRP A 275 -13.37 -10.41 -37.35
CA TRP A 275 -12.27 -10.15 -36.41
C TRP A 275 -11.19 -11.23 -36.44
N VAL A 276 -11.44 -12.33 -37.13
CA VAL A 276 -10.47 -13.41 -37.29
C VAL A 276 -9.42 -12.98 -38.30
N LYS A 277 -8.18 -12.95 -37.90
CA LYS A 277 -7.02 -12.57 -38.72
C LYS A 277 -6.03 -13.71 -38.74
N GLN A 278 -5.31 -13.87 -39.85
CA GLN A 278 -4.17 -14.76 -39.90
C GLN A 278 -3.01 -14.15 -39.13
N ASP A 279 -2.46 -14.86 -38.18
CA ASP A 279 -1.27 -14.44 -37.46
C ASP A 279 -0.05 -14.67 -38.34
N LEU A 280 0.37 -13.60 -39.04
CA LEU A 280 1.55 -13.63 -39.92
C LEU A 280 2.86 -13.41 -39.13
N GLN A 281 2.78 -13.03 -37.89
CA GLN A 281 3.91 -12.96 -36.99
C GLN A 281 3.84 -14.14 -36.03
N GLY A 282 4.53 -15.23 -36.41
CA GLY A 282 4.76 -16.31 -35.45
C GLY A 282 5.21 -15.72 -34.12
N ASN A 283 4.46 -16.02 -33.07
CA ASN A 283 4.75 -15.51 -31.73
C ASN A 283 6.24 -15.65 -31.44
N LEU A 284 6.93 -14.55 -31.14
CA LEU A 284 8.36 -14.50 -30.77
C LEU A 284 8.71 -15.44 -29.59
N PHE A 285 7.69 -16.09 -29.01
CA PHE A 285 7.80 -16.97 -27.85
C PHE A 285 7.40 -18.43 -28.12
N SER A 286 6.91 -18.77 -29.32
CA SER A 286 6.62 -20.16 -29.70
C SER A 286 7.74 -20.66 -30.60
N GLY A 287 8.65 -21.46 -30.05
CA GLY A 287 9.60 -22.20 -30.84
C GLY A 287 8.85 -23.10 -31.83
N TYR A 288 9.21 -22.99 -33.11
CA TYR A 288 8.99 -23.95 -34.21
C TYR A 288 7.61 -24.65 -34.25
N ASP A 289 6.57 -23.92 -34.66
CA ASP A 289 5.39 -24.53 -35.29
C ASP A 289 4.89 -23.63 -36.42
N THR A 290 5.12 -24.06 -37.65
CA THR A 290 4.87 -23.34 -38.92
C THR A 290 3.42 -23.38 -39.37
N GLU A 291 2.46 -23.74 -38.51
CA GLU A 291 1.05 -23.65 -38.85
C GLU A 291 0.57 -22.22 -38.68
N SER A 292 0.08 -21.64 -39.78
CA SER A 292 -0.57 -20.31 -39.77
C SER A 292 -1.78 -20.36 -38.84
N LYS A 293 -1.63 -19.79 -37.62
CA LYS A 293 -2.70 -19.78 -36.63
C LYS A 293 -3.60 -18.56 -36.88
N TRP A 294 -4.87 -18.82 -37.02
CA TRP A 294 -5.89 -17.78 -37.01
C TRP A 294 -6.11 -17.29 -35.59
N THR A 295 -6.17 -15.96 -35.38
CA THR A 295 -6.32 -15.34 -34.06
C THR A 295 -7.29 -14.18 -34.11
N VAL A 296 -7.78 -13.79 -32.94
CA VAL A 296 -8.54 -12.55 -32.71
C VAL A 296 -7.72 -11.68 -31.78
N ASP A 297 -7.69 -10.39 -32.03
CA ASP A 297 -7.11 -9.44 -31.09
C ASP A 297 -8.05 -9.26 -29.88
N TRP A 298 -7.66 -9.84 -28.75
CA TRP A 298 -8.40 -9.77 -27.49
C TRP A 298 -7.99 -8.58 -26.60
N GLN A 299 -7.33 -7.56 -27.14
CA GLN A 299 -7.13 -6.30 -26.40
C GLN A 299 -8.48 -5.64 -26.10
N LYS A 300 -8.53 -4.89 -25.00
CA LYS A 300 -9.79 -4.34 -24.45
C LYS A 300 -10.68 -3.66 -25.50
N LYS A 301 -10.11 -2.85 -26.40
CA LYS A 301 -10.88 -2.12 -27.42
C LYS A 301 -11.55 -3.06 -28.44
N GLU A 302 -10.84 -4.06 -28.91
CA GLU A 302 -11.39 -5.02 -29.88
C GLU A 302 -12.33 -6.01 -29.20
N SER A 303 -12.01 -6.46 -27.98
CA SER A 303 -12.92 -7.30 -27.19
C SER A 303 -14.28 -6.66 -26.97
N ILE A 304 -14.35 -5.33 -26.72
CA ILE A 304 -15.64 -4.62 -26.60
C ILE A 304 -16.47 -4.75 -27.86
N LYS A 305 -15.86 -4.61 -29.04
CA LYS A 305 -16.55 -4.73 -30.34
C LYS A 305 -17.05 -6.15 -30.57
N VAL A 306 -16.22 -7.15 -30.25
CA VAL A 306 -16.57 -8.58 -30.35
C VAL A 306 -17.76 -8.91 -29.46
N VAL A 307 -17.72 -8.50 -28.21
CA VAL A 307 -18.77 -8.73 -27.20
C VAL A 307 -20.09 -8.10 -27.62
N LYS A 308 -20.06 -6.87 -28.16
CA LYS A 308 -21.24 -6.20 -28.74
C LYS A 308 -21.82 -6.96 -29.93
N ALA A 309 -20.98 -7.48 -30.82
CA ALA A 309 -21.43 -8.23 -32.01
C ALA A 309 -22.15 -9.55 -31.65
N LEU A 310 -21.81 -10.14 -30.49
CA LEU A 310 -22.51 -11.30 -29.96
C LEU A 310 -23.87 -10.95 -29.36
N GLY A 311 -24.14 -9.67 -29.10
CA GLY A 311 -25.42 -9.17 -28.58
C GLY A 311 -25.39 -8.77 -27.11
N PHE A 312 -24.22 -8.73 -26.47
CA PHE A 312 -24.11 -8.30 -25.09
C PHE A 312 -24.19 -6.76 -24.97
N ASN A 313 -24.88 -6.29 -23.96
CA ASN A 313 -24.83 -4.87 -23.57
C ASN A 313 -23.56 -4.62 -22.71
N VAL A 314 -22.75 -3.69 -23.12
CA VAL A 314 -21.50 -3.31 -22.43
C VAL A 314 -21.61 -1.94 -21.75
N SER A 315 -22.76 -1.26 -21.84
CA SER A 315 -22.97 0.05 -21.20
C SER A 315 -23.03 -0.09 -19.68
N THR A 316 -22.35 0.79 -18.99
CA THR A 316 -22.35 0.89 -17.53
C THR A 316 -22.09 2.33 -17.11
N ILE A 317 -22.53 2.68 -15.90
CA ILE A 317 -22.27 4.00 -15.33
C ILE A 317 -21.00 3.90 -14.46
N SER A 318 -20.00 4.71 -14.79
CA SER A 318 -18.78 4.81 -14.00
C SER A 318 -19.10 5.36 -12.61
N LYS A 319 -18.78 4.61 -11.56
CA LYS A 319 -18.97 5.07 -10.17
C LYS A 319 -18.12 6.29 -9.82
N GLN A 320 -16.99 6.50 -10.51
CA GLN A 320 -16.08 7.62 -10.27
C GLN A 320 -16.54 8.91 -10.94
N THR A 321 -17.01 8.82 -12.18
CA THR A 321 -17.33 10.00 -12.99
C THR A 321 -18.82 10.23 -13.19
N ASN A 322 -19.65 9.28 -12.77
CA ASN A 322 -21.10 9.22 -13.01
C ASN A 322 -21.47 9.36 -14.51
N LYS A 323 -20.52 9.06 -15.41
CA LYS A 323 -20.70 9.10 -16.86
C LYS A 323 -20.88 7.70 -17.41
N GLU A 324 -21.60 7.61 -18.51
CA GLU A 324 -21.72 6.37 -19.24
C GLU A 324 -20.34 5.91 -19.77
N SER A 325 -20.05 4.63 -19.64
CA SER A 325 -18.80 4.01 -20.06
C SER A 325 -19.07 2.58 -20.52
N GLU A 326 -18.13 2.03 -21.32
CA GLU A 326 -18.21 0.65 -21.77
C GLU A 326 -17.36 -0.28 -20.91
N SER A 327 -17.93 -1.37 -20.45
CA SER A 327 -17.26 -2.37 -19.63
C SER A 327 -17.58 -3.79 -20.07
N ILE A 328 -16.54 -4.62 -20.13
CA ILE A 328 -16.61 -6.05 -20.40
C ILE A 328 -16.17 -6.87 -19.17
N MET A 329 -16.31 -6.25 -17.99
CA MET A 329 -16.02 -6.94 -16.73
C MET A 329 -17.02 -8.06 -16.48
N GLU A 330 -16.57 -9.12 -15.82
CA GLU A 330 -17.39 -10.29 -15.49
C GLU A 330 -18.74 -9.92 -14.87
N LYS A 331 -18.75 -8.99 -13.92
CA LYS A 331 -19.98 -8.50 -13.27
C LYS A 331 -21.02 -7.96 -14.27
N VAL A 332 -20.59 -7.30 -15.35
CA VAL A 332 -21.48 -6.71 -16.36
C VAL A 332 -22.01 -7.78 -17.31
N LEU A 333 -21.13 -8.69 -17.75
CA LEU A 333 -21.48 -9.71 -18.75
C LEU A 333 -22.22 -10.90 -18.13
N SER A 334 -21.86 -11.35 -16.93
CA SER A 334 -22.49 -12.49 -16.26
C SER A 334 -23.94 -12.24 -15.85
N SER A 335 -24.37 -10.97 -15.74
CA SER A 335 -25.78 -10.65 -15.54
C SER A 335 -26.66 -10.93 -16.77
N GLN A 336 -26.05 -11.19 -17.94
CA GLN A 336 -26.70 -11.40 -19.24
C GLN A 336 -26.57 -12.85 -19.72
N LYS A 337 -26.72 -13.80 -18.79
CA LYS A 337 -26.68 -15.25 -19.09
C LYS A 337 -27.74 -15.61 -20.12
N GLY A 338 -27.43 -16.60 -20.96
CA GLY A 338 -28.32 -17.11 -22.01
C GLY A 338 -28.13 -16.46 -23.39
N ILE A 339 -27.32 -15.39 -23.52
CA ILE A 339 -26.98 -14.82 -24.84
C ILE A 339 -25.95 -15.70 -25.52
N ASP A 340 -24.83 -15.98 -24.86
CA ASP A 340 -23.76 -16.90 -25.31
C ASP A 340 -22.90 -17.33 -24.12
N ASP A 341 -23.40 -18.31 -23.38
CA ASP A 341 -22.73 -18.79 -22.17
C ASP A 341 -21.40 -19.49 -22.46
N THR A 342 -21.28 -20.10 -23.64
CA THR A 342 -20.04 -20.75 -24.08
C THR A 342 -18.94 -19.73 -24.30
N PHE A 343 -19.26 -18.65 -25.01
CA PHE A 343 -18.32 -17.53 -25.17
C PHE A 343 -17.90 -16.95 -23.84
N LEU A 344 -18.85 -16.64 -22.96
CA LEU A 344 -18.55 -16.05 -21.65
C LEU A 344 -17.58 -16.89 -20.85
N LYS A 345 -17.80 -18.21 -20.80
CA LYS A 345 -16.90 -19.15 -20.12
C LYS A 345 -15.49 -19.08 -20.70
N LEU A 346 -15.34 -19.25 -22.01
CA LEU A 346 -14.04 -19.23 -22.68
C LEU A 346 -13.33 -17.88 -22.54
N TYR A 347 -14.08 -16.79 -22.63
CA TYR A 347 -13.55 -15.45 -22.49
C TYR A 347 -13.05 -15.15 -21.06
N PHE A 348 -13.79 -15.55 -20.04
CA PHE A 348 -13.36 -15.34 -18.66
C PHE A 348 -12.22 -16.28 -18.26
N ASP A 349 -12.20 -17.52 -18.75
CA ASP A 349 -11.07 -18.44 -18.57
C ASP A 349 -9.78 -17.82 -19.15
N TYR A 350 -9.86 -17.27 -20.38
CA TYR A 350 -8.73 -16.55 -20.98
C TYR A 350 -8.33 -15.31 -20.17
N GLN A 351 -9.29 -14.47 -19.79
CA GLN A 351 -9.01 -13.24 -19.01
C GLN A 351 -8.40 -13.55 -17.65
N GLY A 352 -8.83 -14.63 -17.00
CA GLY A 352 -8.25 -15.12 -15.75
C GLY A 352 -6.78 -15.52 -15.91
N CYS A 353 -6.48 -16.35 -16.92
CA CYS A 353 -5.10 -16.76 -17.23
C CYS A 353 -4.23 -15.56 -17.63
N TYR A 354 -4.75 -14.66 -18.45
CA TYR A 354 -4.04 -13.43 -18.86
C TYR A 354 -3.70 -12.55 -17.65
N LYS A 355 -4.65 -12.35 -16.73
CA LYS A 355 -4.44 -11.58 -15.50
C LYS A 355 -3.36 -12.22 -14.63
N ILE A 356 -3.37 -13.54 -14.48
CA ILE A 356 -2.35 -14.26 -13.69
C ILE A 356 -0.96 -14.03 -14.32
N CYS A 357 -0.81 -14.28 -15.62
CA CYS A 357 0.48 -14.09 -16.30
C CYS A 357 0.98 -12.64 -16.24
N SER A 358 0.09 -11.66 -16.44
CA SER A 358 0.47 -10.24 -16.45
C SER A 358 0.77 -9.67 -15.08
N SER A 359 0.02 -10.08 -14.05
CA SER A 359 0.14 -9.54 -12.70
C SER A 359 1.11 -10.32 -11.80
N PHE A 360 1.29 -11.63 -12.04
CA PHE A 360 2.07 -12.53 -11.19
C PHE A 360 3.17 -13.26 -12.00
N GLY A 361 3.90 -12.51 -12.80
CA GLY A 361 4.96 -13.01 -13.69
C GLY A 361 6.33 -12.41 -13.39
N GLN A 362 7.01 -11.95 -14.45
CA GLN A 362 8.38 -11.44 -14.42
C GLN A 362 8.58 -10.26 -13.44
N GLY A 363 7.56 -9.43 -13.23
CA GLY A 363 7.64 -8.30 -12.30
C GLY A 363 8.08 -8.69 -10.88
N HIS A 364 7.70 -9.88 -10.39
CA HIS A 364 8.14 -10.38 -9.08
C HIS A 364 9.64 -10.66 -9.03
N LEU A 365 10.23 -11.18 -10.11
CA LEU A 365 11.66 -11.43 -10.21
C LEU A 365 12.45 -10.12 -10.36
N ASN A 366 11.88 -9.14 -11.03
CA ASN A 366 12.54 -7.87 -11.28
C ASN A 366 12.75 -7.07 -9.98
N ILE A 367 11.86 -7.20 -9.01
CA ILE A 367 11.92 -6.46 -7.74
C ILE A 367 12.63 -7.20 -6.60
N ILE A 368 13.21 -8.37 -6.86
CA ILE A 368 14.10 -9.00 -5.88
C ILE A 368 15.32 -8.11 -5.69
N ASN A 369 15.53 -7.66 -4.46
CA ASN A 369 16.67 -6.82 -4.11
C ASN A 369 17.97 -7.68 -4.14
N PRO A 370 19.01 -7.27 -4.88
CA PRO A 370 20.22 -8.07 -5.05
C PRO A 370 21.09 -8.16 -3.78
N LYS A 371 20.94 -7.24 -2.82
CA LYS A 371 21.68 -7.28 -1.56
C LYS A 371 21.06 -8.22 -0.53
N THR A 372 19.73 -8.31 -0.51
CA THR A 372 19.01 -9.10 0.50
C THR A 372 18.48 -10.43 -0.05
N GLY A 373 18.36 -10.58 -1.38
CA GLY A 373 17.71 -11.71 -2.02
C GLY A 373 16.20 -11.77 -1.77
N ARG A 374 15.60 -10.68 -1.31
CA ARG A 374 14.19 -10.59 -0.91
C ARG A 374 13.44 -9.53 -1.69
N ILE A 375 12.13 -9.65 -1.69
CA ILE A 375 11.23 -8.62 -2.21
C ILE A 375 10.85 -7.70 -1.04
N HIS A 376 11.08 -6.41 -1.23
CA HIS A 376 10.66 -5.36 -0.30
C HIS A 376 9.57 -4.55 -1.00
N THR A 377 8.36 -4.56 -0.46
CA THR A 377 7.25 -3.75 -0.98
C THR A 377 6.89 -2.66 0.01
N THR A 378 6.32 -1.57 -0.50
CA THR A 378 5.83 -0.49 0.35
C THR A 378 4.46 -0.84 0.92
N TYR A 379 4.25 -0.58 2.21
CA TYR A 379 2.96 -0.67 2.88
C TYR A 379 2.47 0.72 3.29
N TRP A 380 1.20 0.99 3.03
CA TRP A 380 0.52 2.22 3.40
C TRP A 380 -0.39 1.92 4.59
N GLN A 381 -0.04 2.42 5.76
CA GLN A 381 -0.68 2.10 7.04
C GLN A 381 -2.17 2.44 7.03
N ILE A 382 -2.54 3.67 6.75
CA ILE A 382 -3.92 4.09 6.52
C ILE A 382 -4.10 4.25 4.99
N GLY A 383 -3.98 3.17 4.23
CA GLY A 383 -3.90 3.17 2.76
C GLY A 383 -5.23 3.32 2.03
N THR A 384 -6.35 3.09 2.72
CA THR A 384 -7.70 3.15 2.16
C THR A 384 -8.57 4.18 2.87
N VAL A 385 -9.72 4.51 2.30
CA VAL A 385 -10.71 5.41 2.93
C VAL A 385 -11.21 4.84 4.26
N THR A 386 -11.31 3.52 4.37
CA THR A 386 -11.76 2.82 5.59
C THR A 386 -10.64 2.59 6.62
N GLY A 387 -9.45 3.15 6.43
CA GLY A 387 -8.31 2.96 7.34
C GLY A 387 -7.55 1.66 7.16
N ARG A 388 -7.99 0.75 6.27
CA ARG A 388 -7.25 -0.50 6.01
C ARG A 388 -5.88 -0.20 5.40
N MET A 389 -4.90 -1.01 5.76
CA MET A 389 -3.58 -1.01 5.16
C MET A 389 -3.67 -1.42 3.69
N SER A 390 -2.84 -0.83 2.85
CA SER A 390 -2.62 -1.25 1.46
C SER A 390 -1.14 -1.47 1.18
N SER A 391 -0.81 -2.17 0.09
CA SER A 391 0.59 -2.38 -0.30
C SER A 391 0.84 -2.14 -1.78
N GLY A 392 2.08 -1.86 -2.13
CA GLY A 392 2.53 -1.63 -3.50
C GLY A 392 2.16 -0.24 -4.05
N GLY A 393 2.09 -0.14 -5.36
CA GLY A 393 1.66 1.07 -6.08
C GLY A 393 2.76 2.09 -6.38
N THR A 394 3.93 1.98 -5.75
CA THR A 394 5.11 2.79 -6.04
C THR A 394 6.08 2.06 -6.97
N THR A 395 7.00 2.81 -7.58
CA THR A 395 8.10 2.26 -8.38
C THR A 395 9.40 2.48 -7.63
N ASP A 396 10.23 1.44 -7.55
CA ASP A 396 11.56 1.53 -6.95
C ASP A 396 12.58 1.95 -8.02
N GLU A 397 12.75 3.26 -8.14
CA GLU A 397 13.67 3.87 -9.10
C GLU A 397 15.14 3.51 -8.83
N ASP A 398 15.52 3.41 -7.56
CA ASP A 398 16.89 3.08 -7.15
C ASP A 398 17.23 1.63 -7.50
N LEU A 399 16.28 0.71 -7.27
CA LEU A 399 16.43 -0.68 -7.65
C LEU A 399 16.49 -0.84 -9.18
N ALA A 400 15.63 -0.13 -9.92
CA ALA A 400 15.62 -0.13 -11.37
C ALA A 400 16.97 0.34 -11.92
N LYS A 401 17.49 1.45 -11.40
CA LYS A 401 18.82 2.00 -11.76
C LYS A 401 19.94 1.01 -11.43
N PHE A 402 19.92 0.41 -10.24
CA PHE A 402 20.91 -0.57 -9.80
C PHE A 402 20.93 -1.81 -10.71
N LYS A 403 19.74 -2.35 -11.05
CA LYS A 403 19.59 -3.53 -11.92
C LYS A 403 19.67 -3.22 -13.42
N LYS A 404 19.78 -1.95 -13.81
CA LYS A 404 19.74 -1.48 -15.21
C LYS A 404 18.47 -1.93 -15.95
N LEU A 405 17.33 -1.88 -15.25
CA LEU A 405 16.03 -2.21 -15.79
C LEU A 405 15.22 -0.94 -16.09
N PRO A 406 14.23 -1.01 -16.99
CA PRO A 406 13.25 0.06 -17.15
C PRO A 406 12.56 0.34 -15.80
N ILE A 407 12.32 1.62 -15.50
CA ILE A 407 11.70 2.03 -14.21
C ILE A 407 10.37 1.31 -13.98
N ASN A 408 9.53 1.20 -15.01
CA ASN A 408 8.22 0.54 -14.91
C ASN A 408 8.29 -0.96 -14.60
N ASP A 409 9.44 -1.60 -14.80
CA ASP A 409 9.65 -3.03 -14.53
C ASP A 409 9.98 -3.30 -13.04
N CYS A 410 10.26 -2.26 -12.25
CA CYS A 410 10.52 -2.33 -10.81
C CYS A 410 9.38 -1.72 -9.99
N LYS A 411 8.14 -2.01 -10.38
CA LYS A 411 6.94 -1.58 -9.66
C LYS A 411 6.69 -2.47 -8.44
N ASN A 412 6.58 -1.86 -7.27
CA ASN A 412 6.24 -2.54 -6.02
C ASN A 412 4.88 -3.26 -6.12
N LEU A 413 4.85 -4.49 -5.64
CA LEU A 413 3.72 -5.38 -5.74
C LEU A 413 2.72 -5.19 -4.60
N ASN A 414 1.45 -5.41 -4.91
CA ASN A 414 0.42 -5.48 -3.89
C ASN A 414 0.29 -6.93 -3.39
N PHE A 415 0.94 -7.26 -2.27
CA PHE A 415 0.88 -8.60 -1.67
C PHE A 415 -0.49 -8.98 -1.14
N GLN A 416 -1.37 -8.02 -0.88
CA GLN A 416 -2.75 -8.29 -0.46
C GLN A 416 -3.62 -8.83 -1.60
N GLN A 417 -3.14 -8.77 -2.85
CA GLN A 417 -3.83 -9.29 -4.03
C GLN A 417 -3.24 -10.60 -4.57
N LEU A 418 -2.32 -11.23 -3.84
CA LEU A 418 -1.79 -12.53 -4.23
C LEU A 418 -2.92 -13.56 -4.32
N PRO A 419 -2.94 -14.39 -5.38
CA PRO A 419 -3.88 -15.49 -5.50
C PRO A 419 -3.85 -16.40 -4.27
N HIS A 420 -5.00 -16.98 -3.94
CA HIS A 420 -5.13 -17.88 -2.77
C HIS A 420 -4.69 -19.32 -3.05
N ASP A 421 -4.16 -19.60 -4.25
CA ASP A 421 -3.71 -20.94 -4.62
C ASP A 421 -2.37 -21.30 -3.95
N ALA A 422 -2.21 -22.59 -3.66
CA ALA A 422 -1.04 -23.11 -2.97
C ALA A 422 0.25 -23.00 -3.82
N VAL A 423 0.14 -23.01 -5.14
CA VAL A 423 1.31 -22.95 -6.05
C VAL A 423 1.94 -21.56 -5.97
N THR A 424 1.13 -20.50 -6.14
CA THR A 424 1.60 -19.12 -6.08
C THR A 424 2.14 -18.78 -4.68
N ARG A 425 1.39 -19.11 -3.62
CA ARG A 425 1.82 -18.81 -2.25
C ARG A 425 2.98 -19.67 -1.78
N GLY A 426 3.09 -20.91 -2.25
CA GLY A 426 4.20 -21.81 -1.94
C GLY A 426 5.55 -21.37 -2.50
N CYS A 427 5.56 -20.43 -3.46
CA CYS A 427 6.81 -19.84 -3.93
C CYS A 427 7.42 -18.82 -2.95
N PHE A 428 6.65 -18.31 -1.99
CA PHE A 428 7.18 -17.48 -0.91
C PHE A 428 7.64 -18.39 0.22
N VAL A 429 8.92 -18.32 0.55
CA VAL A 429 9.57 -19.25 1.46
C VAL A 429 10.24 -18.53 2.62
N SER A 430 10.33 -19.21 3.77
CA SER A 430 11.16 -18.76 4.89
C SER A 430 12.65 -19.01 4.61
N GLU A 431 13.53 -18.39 5.40
CA GLU A 431 14.94 -18.76 5.40
C GLU A 431 15.12 -20.21 5.91
N PRO A 432 16.22 -20.89 5.57
CA PRO A 432 16.52 -22.20 6.09
C PRO A 432 16.42 -22.23 7.63
N ASN A 433 15.85 -23.29 8.16
CA ASN A 433 15.58 -23.49 9.60
C ASN A 433 14.58 -22.52 10.24
N ASN A 434 13.84 -21.75 9.44
CA ASN A 434 12.73 -20.92 9.90
C ASN A 434 11.40 -21.39 9.30
N LEU A 435 10.32 -21.02 9.95
CA LEU A 435 8.95 -21.31 9.51
C LEU A 435 8.15 -20.02 9.40
N PHE A 436 7.21 -19.97 8.45
CA PHE A 436 6.16 -18.96 8.48
C PHE A 436 5.14 -19.31 9.58
N VAL A 437 4.82 -18.34 10.40
CA VAL A 437 3.70 -18.41 11.35
C VAL A 437 2.61 -17.50 10.84
N SER A 438 1.41 -18.06 10.61
CA SER A 438 0.23 -17.30 10.20
C SER A 438 -0.77 -17.27 11.34
N CYS A 439 -1.13 -16.08 11.78
CA CYS A 439 -2.17 -15.85 12.77
C CYS A 439 -3.27 -15.01 12.13
N ASP A 440 -4.51 -15.47 12.25
CA ASP A 440 -5.68 -14.77 11.74
C ASP A 440 -6.76 -14.69 12.83
N TYR A 441 -7.41 -13.53 12.93
CA TYR A 441 -8.50 -13.34 13.85
C TYR A 441 -9.78 -13.98 13.32
N ALA A 442 -10.37 -14.88 14.09
CA ALA A 442 -11.66 -15.48 13.72
C ALA A 442 -12.78 -14.43 13.76
N ALA A 443 -13.39 -14.18 12.61
CA ALA A 443 -14.54 -13.29 12.46
C ALA A 443 -14.34 -11.87 13.06
N MET A 444 -13.16 -11.27 12.89
CA MET A 444 -12.79 -10.00 13.50
C MET A 444 -13.82 -8.88 13.24
N GLU A 445 -14.26 -8.72 11.99
CA GLU A 445 -15.22 -7.67 11.62
C GLU A 445 -16.59 -7.86 12.31
N ALA A 446 -17.08 -9.11 12.37
CA ALA A 446 -18.33 -9.42 13.04
C ALA A 446 -18.24 -9.25 14.57
N ARG A 447 -17.09 -9.56 15.18
CA ARG A 447 -16.84 -9.31 16.61
C ARG A 447 -16.81 -7.83 16.94
N ALA A 448 -16.06 -7.05 16.15
CA ALA A 448 -16.00 -5.61 16.30
C ALA A 448 -17.39 -4.96 16.11
N GLY A 449 -18.14 -5.39 15.10
CA GLY A 449 -19.51 -4.93 14.87
C GLY A 449 -20.45 -5.28 16.03
N ALA A 450 -20.39 -6.50 16.56
CA ALA A 450 -21.18 -6.93 17.70
C ALA A 450 -20.94 -6.05 18.94
N GLU A 451 -19.67 -5.72 19.22
CA GLU A 451 -19.29 -4.85 20.34
C GLU A 451 -19.74 -3.40 20.12
N VAL A 452 -19.46 -2.82 18.95
CA VAL A 452 -19.79 -1.41 18.65
C VAL A 452 -21.29 -1.18 18.68
N TYR A 453 -22.08 -2.10 18.14
CA TYR A 453 -23.55 -1.98 18.08
C TYR A 453 -24.27 -2.63 19.27
N ASN A 454 -23.53 -3.20 20.23
CA ASN A 454 -24.06 -3.94 21.36
C ASN A 454 -25.11 -4.99 20.94
N GLU A 455 -24.79 -5.75 19.88
CA GLU A 455 -25.68 -6.75 19.28
C GLU A 455 -25.61 -8.05 20.11
N LYS A 456 -26.62 -8.26 20.98
CA LYS A 456 -26.63 -9.32 21.98
C LYS A 456 -26.55 -10.72 21.40
N VAL A 457 -27.20 -11.00 20.29
CA VAL A 457 -27.22 -12.33 19.67
C VAL A 457 -25.81 -12.70 19.19
N LEU A 458 -25.09 -11.77 18.57
CA LEU A 458 -23.70 -11.98 18.16
C LEU A 458 -22.75 -12.06 19.35
N LEU A 459 -22.93 -11.19 20.34
CA LEU A 459 -22.10 -11.21 21.56
C LEU A 459 -22.25 -12.56 22.29
N ASP A 460 -23.49 -13.03 22.47
CA ASP A 460 -23.77 -14.31 23.11
C ASP A 460 -23.18 -15.49 22.31
N GLU A 461 -23.30 -15.46 20.97
CA GLU A 461 -22.71 -16.49 20.12
C GLU A 461 -21.16 -16.50 20.20
N PHE A 462 -20.50 -15.33 20.28
CA PHE A 462 -19.05 -15.26 20.42
C PHE A 462 -18.53 -15.61 21.82
N LEU A 463 -19.30 -15.32 22.86
CA LEU A 463 -18.91 -15.55 24.26
C LEU A 463 -19.26 -16.95 24.74
N TYR A 464 -20.42 -17.47 24.35
CA TYR A 464 -21.01 -18.69 24.93
C TYR A 464 -21.39 -19.73 23.87
N GLY A 465 -21.41 -19.35 22.59
CA GLY A 465 -21.82 -20.23 21.50
C GLY A 465 -20.66 -20.93 20.80
N SER A 466 -20.89 -21.29 19.54
CA SER A 466 -19.91 -21.97 18.67
C SER A 466 -18.84 -21.02 18.10
N GLY A 467 -19.10 -19.73 18.14
CA GLY A 467 -18.30 -18.70 17.46
C GLY A 467 -18.50 -18.67 15.94
N ASP A 468 -19.39 -19.50 15.38
CA ASP A 468 -19.76 -19.52 13.97
C ASP A 468 -21.04 -18.71 13.73
N THR A 469 -20.89 -17.38 13.58
CA THR A 469 -22.02 -16.45 13.37
C THR A 469 -22.84 -16.80 12.14
N HIS A 470 -22.21 -17.26 11.05
CA HIS A 470 -22.95 -17.68 9.85
C HIS A 470 -23.85 -18.88 10.12
N ALA A 471 -23.42 -19.80 10.99
CA ALA A 471 -24.24 -20.94 11.41
C ALA A 471 -25.37 -20.49 12.34
N ALA A 472 -25.08 -19.56 13.29
CA ALA A 472 -26.07 -18.99 14.18
C ALA A 472 -27.17 -18.27 13.39
N TYR A 473 -26.80 -17.39 12.47
CA TYR A 473 -27.76 -16.70 11.59
C TYR A 473 -28.51 -17.67 10.67
N ALA A 474 -27.84 -18.71 10.13
CA ALA A 474 -28.54 -19.73 9.35
C ALA A 474 -29.64 -20.42 10.15
N LYS A 475 -29.38 -20.71 11.43
CA LYS A 475 -30.37 -21.29 12.35
C LYS A 475 -31.61 -20.40 12.51
N VAL A 476 -31.42 -19.08 12.54
CA VAL A 476 -32.52 -18.11 12.65
C VAL A 476 -33.28 -17.96 11.33
N VAL A 477 -32.55 -17.83 10.20
CA VAL A 477 -33.15 -17.58 8.88
C VAL A 477 -33.87 -18.82 8.33
N PHE A 478 -33.27 -20.00 8.55
CA PHE A 478 -33.79 -21.29 8.07
C PHE A 478 -34.28 -22.17 9.23
N THR A 479 -35.17 -21.58 10.04
CA THR A 479 -35.63 -22.20 11.30
C THR A 479 -36.22 -23.59 11.09
N GLU A 480 -37.06 -23.78 10.07
CA GLU A 480 -37.71 -25.06 9.81
C GLU A 480 -36.70 -26.12 9.31
N GLU A 481 -35.83 -25.74 8.35
CA GLU A 481 -34.85 -26.64 7.75
C GLU A 481 -33.72 -27.05 8.72
N LEU A 482 -33.49 -26.23 9.73
CA LEU A 482 -32.44 -26.43 10.73
C LEU A 482 -32.98 -26.75 12.13
N LYS A 483 -34.27 -27.01 12.27
CA LYS A 483 -34.95 -27.22 13.55
C LYS A 483 -34.20 -28.17 14.48
N ASP A 484 -33.80 -29.31 13.96
CA ASP A 484 -33.14 -30.38 14.72
C ASP A 484 -31.61 -30.38 14.58
N VAL A 485 -31.02 -29.35 13.99
CA VAL A 485 -29.56 -29.25 13.79
C VAL A 485 -28.97 -28.25 14.77
N ALA A 486 -28.04 -28.68 15.60
CA ALA A 486 -27.33 -27.79 16.51
C ALA A 486 -26.41 -26.82 15.74
N VAL A 487 -26.27 -25.56 16.18
CA VAL A 487 -25.50 -24.51 15.50
C VAL A 487 -24.09 -24.98 15.13
N LYS A 488 -23.39 -25.63 16.03
CA LYS A 488 -22.03 -26.18 15.84
C LYS A 488 -21.93 -27.21 14.70
N ASP A 489 -23.04 -27.89 14.38
CA ASP A 489 -23.07 -28.96 13.38
C ASP A 489 -23.55 -28.48 12.00
N ILE A 490 -24.12 -27.28 11.90
CA ILE A 490 -24.67 -26.72 10.64
C ILE A 490 -23.61 -26.66 9.54
N LYS A 491 -22.39 -26.24 9.87
CA LYS A 491 -21.27 -26.21 8.91
C LYS A 491 -20.98 -27.56 8.26
N LYS A 492 -21.20 -28.66 8.99
CA LYS A 492 -20.96 -30.02 8.53
C LYS A 492 -22.18 -30.61 7.83
N ILE A 493 -23.38 -30.39 8.37
CA ILE A 493 -24.62 -31.03 7.92
C ILE A 493 -25.30 -30.24 6.80
N ARG A 494 -25.33 -28.91 6.89
CA ARG A 494 -26.00 -28.02 5.93
C ARG A 494 -25.11 -26.82 5.55
N PRO A 495 -23.93 -27.09 4.96
CA PRO A 495 -23.02 -26.02 4.51
C PRO A 495 -23.66 -25.12 3.44
N ASP A 496 -24.63 -25.62 2.68
CA ASP A 496 -25.39 -24.89 1.69
C ASP A 496 -26.17 -23.71 2.30
N LEU A 497 -26.89 -23.94 3.39
CA LEU A 497 -27.67 -22.90 4.07
C LEU A 497 -26.76 -21.89 4.79
N ARG A 498 -25.71 -22.39 5.43
CA ARG A 498 -24.69 -21.53 6.04
C ARG A 498 -24.04 -20.57 5.02
N ASN A 499 -23.71 -21.07 3.82
CA ASN A 499 -23.10 -20.25 2.77
C ASN A 499 -24.06 -19.24 2.15
N LYS A 500 -25.38 -19.53 2.10
CA LYS A 500 -26.39 -18.55 1.68
C LYS A 500 -26.42 -17.34 2.61
N VAL A 501 -26.41 -17.58 3.91
CA VAL A 501 -26.40 -16.51 4.92
C VAL A 501 -25.11 -15.72 4.89
N LYS A 502 -23.97 -16.38 4.70
CA LYS A 502 -22.67 -15.71 4.57
C LYS A 502 -22.68 -14.59 3.52
N SER A 503 -23.33 -14.83 2.38
CA SER A 503 -23.44 -13.82 1.30
C SER A 503 -24.28 -12.62 1.72
N VAL A 504 -25.35 -12.84 2.49
CA VAL A 504 -26.22 -11.79 3.00
C VAL A 504 -25.53 -10.98 4.09
N GLU A 505 -24.86 -11.62 5.03
CA GLU A 505 -24.11 -10.97 6.12
C GLU A 505 -23.00 -10.06 5.59
N PHE A 506 -22.26 -10.48 4.57
CA PHE A 506 -21.26 -9.64 3.91
C PHE A 506 -21.87 -8.39 3.22
N GLU A 507 -23.05 -8.49 2.64
CA GLU A 507 -23.73 -7.31 2.06
C GLU A 507 -24.29 -6.38 3.15
N ILE A 508 -24.81 -6.90 4.24
CA ILE A 508 -25.28 -6.12 5.40
C ILE A 508 -24.10 -5.37 6.04
N ASN A 509 -22.99 -6.04 6.30
CA ASN A 509 -21.79 -5.39 6.88
C ASN A 509 -21.23 -4.28 5.99
N LYS A 510 -21.39 -4.34 4.66
CA LYS A 510 -21.01 -3.24 3.75
C LYS A 510 -21.92 -2.02 3.83
N ILE A 511 -23.13 -2.16 4.34
CA ILE A 511 -24.10 -1.05 4.49
C ILE A 511 -23.81 -0.26 5.77
N PHE A 512 -23.22 -0.91 6.78
CA PHE A 512 -22.99 -0.34 8.10
C PHE A 512 -21.53 0.09 8.35
N ILE A 513 -20.61 -0.12 7.41
CA ILE A 513 -19.24 0.38 7.38
C ILE A 513 -19.08 1.39 6.24
#